data_3bb0de2952db2c74eb89310df54a55e8
#
_entry.id   3bb0de2952db2c74eb89310df54a55e8
#
_cell.length_a   1.000
_cell.length_b   1.000
_cell.length_c   1.000
_cell.angle_alpha   90.00
_cell.angle_beta   90.00
_cell.angle_gamma   90.00
#
_symmetry.space_group_name_H-M   'P 1'
#
loop_
_entity.id
_entity.type
_entity.pdbx_description
1 polymer ?
#
loop_
_entity_poly.entity_id
_entity_poly.type
_entity_poly.pdbx_seq_one_letter_code
_entity_poly.pdbx_strand_id
1 'polypeptide(L)'
;MGKLNVVLDWFANTNHTGFLLAEKRGYFAEAGLEVHIDGEVHGVMDLHGADFVLGPQISMLDCMSRGVELTGVAVLTQRSDSGIVSLKESGITSPRHLEGKRLTHWAPRWFHGVIGEAVRLDGGDYGKVELVPMDVGDIVATLGTVADATWVYANWENEELIAAGKEINFINLADVDPLFDFCAPAVAATHQVLRDRPAEVRAFLAALDRGYQEAARDPEGAVLAVKDGLPAVSEAMLVRSQGKSDTSISTALRQDGYSSAEIAQILQQMRR
;
A
#
# COMPACT_ATOMS: atom_id res chain seq x y z
N MET A 1 17.85 -19.68 -13.46
CA MET A 1 16.75 -18.82 -13.00
C MET A 1 17.37 -17.76 -12.09
N GLY A 2 17.07 -16.49 -12.37
CA GLY A 2 17.48 -15.39 -11.50
C GLY A 2 16.61 -15.36 -10.23
N LYS A 3 17.26 -15.31 -9.06
CA LYS A 3 16.54 -15.14 -7.79
C LYS A 3 16.29 -13.67 -7.53
N LEU A 4 15.06 -13.31 -7.20
CA LEU A 4 14.64 -11.96 -6.78
C LEU A 4 13.94 -12.03 -5.45
N ASN A 5 14.31 -11.13 -4.54
CA ASN A 5 13.70 -10.99 -3.23
C ASN A 5 12.80 -9.76 -3.22
N VAL A 6 11.55 -9.96 -2.83
CA VAL A 6 10.54 -8.90 -2.73
C VAL A 6 10.04 -8.82 -1.30
N VAL A 7 10.15 -7.65 -0.70
CA VAL A 7 9.63 -7.36 0.65
C VAL A 7 8.33 -6.59 0.54
N LEU A 8 7.32 -7.04 1.27
CA LEU A 8 6.07 -6.29 1.46
C LEU A 8 6.22 -5.43 2.72
N ASP A 9 5.69 -4.22 2.67
CA ASP A 9 5.66 -3.30 3.82
C ASP A 9 4.69 -3.73 4.93
N TRP A 10 3.75 -4.60 4.58
CA TRP A 10 2.69 -5.11 5.44
C TRP A 10 2.42 -6.58 5.12
N PHE A 11 1.61 -7.26 5.94
CA PHE A 11 1.13 -8.59 5.57
C PHE A 11 0.41 -8.56 4.22
N ALA A 12 0.47 -9.67 3.48
CA ALA A 12 -0.22 -9.78 2.20
C ALA A 12 -1.73 -9.55 2.38
N ASN A 13 -2.30 -8.66 1.60
CA ASN A 13 -3.72 -8.35 1.55
C ASN A 13 -4.17 -8.19 0.09
N THR A 14 -5.38 -7.71 -0.13
CA THR A 14 -5.94 -7.58 -1.48
C THR A 14 -5.18 -6.63 -2.41
N ASN A 15 -4.37 -5.71 -1.88
CA ASN A 15 -3.45 -4.91 -2.71
C ASN A 15 -2.39 -5.77 -3.40
N HIS A 16 -2.10 -6.96 -2.87
CA HIS A 16 -1.08 -7.88 -3.39
C HIS A 16 -1.66 -9.00 -4.26
N THR A 17 -2.97 -9.00 -4.55
CA THR A 17 -3.63 -10.04 -5.34
C THR A 17 -2.94 -10.29 -6.67
N GLY A 18 -2.62 -9.25 -7.43
CA GLY A 18 -1.94 -9.40 -8.72
C GLY A 18 -0.54 -9.99 -8.59
N PHE A 19 0.16 -9.68 -7.50
CA PHE A 19 1.46 -10.24 -7.18
C PHE A 19 1.37 -11.74 -6.88
N LEU A 20 0.44 -12.12 -5.97
CA LEU A 20 0.19 -13.50 -5.61
C LEU A 20 -0.34 -14.33 -6.80
N LEU A 21 -1.12 -13.71 -7.69
CA LEU A 21 -1.53 -14.34 -8.94
C LEU A 21 -0.35 -14.61 -9.86
N ALA A 22 0.55 -13.63 -10.05
CA ALA A 22 1.73 -13.82 -10.89
C ALA A 22 2.59 -14.99 -10.42
N GLU A 23 2.72 -15.17 -9.10
CA GLU A 23 3.38 -16.34 -8.51
C GLU A 23 2.58 -17.63 -8.77
N LYS A 24 1.29 -17.65 -8.39
CA LYS A 24 0.43 -18.85 -8.48
C LYS A 24 0.22 -19.32 -9.92
N ARG A 25 0.14 -18.40 -10.88
CA ARG A 25 0.03 -18.71 -12.32
C ARG A 25 1.34 -19.09 -12.97
N GLY A 26 2.45 -18.96 -12.25
CA GLY A 26 3.78 -19.25 -12.76
C GLY A 26 4.34 -18.18 -13.72
N TYR A 27 3.80 -16.96 -13.74
CA TYR A 27 4.25 -15.90 -14.64
C TYR A 27 5.70 -15.50 -14.40
N PHE A 28 6.16 -15.52 -13.15
CA PHE A 28 7.57 -15.32 -12.82
C PHE A 28 8.44 -16.46 -13.34
N ALA A 29 8.02 -17.72 -13.17
CA ALA A 29 8.74 -18.88 -13.65
C ALA A 29 8.82 -18.92 -15.18
N GLU A 30 7.75 -18.58 -15.90
CA GLU A 30 7.73 -18.42 -17.35
C GLU A 30 8.72 -17.33 -17.82
N ALA A 31 8.90 -16.28 -17.01
CA ALA A 31 9.89 -15.22 -17.27
C ALA A 31 11.35 -15.61 -16.89
N GLY A 32 11.57 -16.86 -16.44
CA GLY A 32 12.88 -17.35 -16.01
C GLY A 32 13.31 -16.86 -14.63
N LEU A 33 12.37 -16.43 -13.80
CA LEU A 33 12.61 -15.86 -12.46
C LEU A 33 12.14 -16.83 -11.37
N GLU A 34 12.91 -16.87 -10.28
CA GLU A 34 12.52 -17.41 -8.98
C GLU A 34 12.31 -16.20 -8.06
N VAL A 35 11.06 -15.89 -7.72
CA VAL A 35 10.72 -14.74 -6.89
C VAL A 35 10.41 -15.25 -5.49
N HIS A 36 11.14 -14.73 -4.51
CA HIS A 36 10.83 -14.95 -3.09
C HIS A 36 10.10 -13.73 -2.56
N ILE A 37 8.91 -13.97 -2.02
CA ILE A 37 8.07 -12.94 -1.39
C ILE A 37 8.21 -13.08 0.11
N ASP A 38 8.76 -12.05 0.73
CA ASP A 38 8.76 -11.91 2.18
C ASP A 38 7.56 -11.05 2.58
N GLY A 39 6.58 -11.69 3.18
CA GLY A 39 5.36 -11.04 3.68
C GLY A 39 5.43 -10.64 5.15
N GLU A 40 6.60 -10.76 5.79
CA GLU A 40 6.79 -10.26 7.14
C GLU A 40 6.83 -8.73 7.14
N VAL A 41 6.27 -8.14 8.20
CA VAL A 41 6.24 -6.70 8.37
C VAL A 41 7.59 -6.20 8.86
N HIS A 42 8.45 -5.80 7.92
CA HIS A 42 9.77 -5.24 8.25
C HIS A 42 9.82 -3.71 8.15
N GLY A 43 8.73 -3.10 7.67
CA GLY A 43 8.74 -1.70 7.25
C GLY A 43 9.68 -1.48 6.05
N VAL A 44 9.41 -0.47 5.25
CA VAL A 44 10.24 -0.12 4.05
C VAL A 44 11.70 0.21 4.42
N MET A 45 11.98 0.37 5.70
CA MET A 45 13.31 0.75 6.24
C MET A 45 14.30 -0.39 6.28
N ASP A 46 13.83 -1.61 6.37
CA ASP A 46 14.68 -2.78 6.51
C ASP A 46 14.59 -3.59 5.21
N LEU A 47 15.54 -3.36 4.32
CA LEU A 47 15.53 -3.97 3.00
C LEU A 47 15.91 -5.45 3.03
N HIS A 48 16.47 -5.98 4.12
CA HIS A 48 16.83 -7.39 4.31
C HIS A 48 17.41 -8.11 3.08
N GLY A 49 18.17 -7.41 2.24
CA GLY A 49 18.64 -7.93 0.95
C GLY A 49 17.56 -8.02 -0.13
N ALA A 50 16.48 -7.25 0.00
CA ALA A 50 15.46 -7.13 -1.03
C ALA A 50 16.00 -6.55 -2.32
N ASP A 51 15.54 -7.07 -3.44
CA ASP A 51 15.72 -6.45 -4.77
C ASP A 51 14.59 -5.42 -5.01
N PHE A 52 13.38 -5.72 -4.53
CA PHE A 52 12.19 -4.87 -4.63
C PHE A 52 11.50 -4.72 -3.28
N VAL A 53 10.85 -3.58 -3.12
CA VAL A 53 10.02 -3.26 -1.95
C VAL A 53 8.66 -2.79 -2.44
N LEU A 54 7.59 -3.31 -1.83
CA LEU A 54 6.24 -2.83 -2.02
C LEU A 54 5.79 -2.07 -0.77
N GLY A 55 5.31 -0.84 -0.97
CA GLY A 55 4.83 -0.03 0.15
C GLY A 55 4.34 1.35 -0.27
N PRO A 56 3.94 2.19 0.68
CA PRO A 56 3.53 3.55 0.40
C PRO A 56 4.69 4.40 -0.14
N GLN A 57 4.42 5.21 -1.16
CA GLN A 57 5.39 6.14 -1.73
C GLN A 57 6.05 7.02 -0.66
N ILE A 58 5.27 7.49 0.32
CA ILE A 58 5.78 8.36 1.39
C ILE A 58 6.83 7.64 2.26
N SER A 59 6.67 6.35 2.54
CA SER A 59 7.66 5.55 3.26
C SER A 59 8.94 5.36 2.44
N MET A 60 8.81 5.18 1.12
CA MET A 60 9.96 5.11 0.21
C MET A 60 10.74 6.42 0.18
N LEU A 61 10.03 7.57 0.12
CA LEU A 61 10.65 8.89 0.16
C LEU A 61 11.38 9.15 1.49
N ASP A 62 10.82 8.70 2.60
CA ASP A 62 11.49 8.77 3.91
C ASP A 62 12.77 7.93 3.93
N CYS A 63 12.74 6.71 3.38
CA CYS A 63 13.94 5.88 3.22
C CYS A 63 15.00 6.55 2.35
N MET A 64 14.60 7.07 1.21
CA MET A 64 15.50 7.78 0.28
C MET A 64 16.13 9.01 0.94
N SER A 65 15.36 9.75 1.76
CA SER A 65 15.86 10.90 2.52
C SER A 65 16.96 10.56 3.53
N ARG A 66 17.06 9.29 3.91
CA ARG A 66 18.08 8.73 4.81
C ARG A 66 19.22 8.02 4.08
N GLY A 67 19.26 8.15 2.75
CA GLY A 67 20.34 7.61 1.93
C GLY A 67 20.12 6.19 1.44
N VAL A 68 18.90 5.64 1.59
CA VAL A 68 18.57 4.33 0.99
C VAL A 68 18.43 4.53 -0.52
N GLU A 69 19.20 3.76 -1.29
CA GLU A 69 19.23 3.85 -2.75
C GLU A 69 18.09 3.06 -3.40
N LEU A 70 16.93 3.71 -3.56
CA LEU A 70 15.71 3.17 -4.18
C LEU A 70 15.26 4.02 -5.37
N THR A 71 14.57 3.38 -6.31
CA THR A 71 13.84 4.04 -7.40
C THR A 71 12.45 3.42 -7.51
N GLY A 72 11.39 4.23 -7.51
CA GLY A 72 10.04 3.78 -7.85
C GLY A 72 9.99 3.29 -9.29
N VAL A 73 9.50 2.07 -9.50
CA VAL A 73 9.47 1.40 -10.81
C VAL A 73 8.07 1.02 -11.27
N ALA A 74 7.11 0.98 -10.35
CA ALA A 74 5.69 0.78 -10.66
C ALA A 74 4.79 1.38 -9.58
N VAL A 75 3.54 1.65 -9.93
CA VAL A 75 2.49 2.09 -9.04
C VAL A 75 1.34 1.10 -9.17
N LEU A 76 0.82 0.63 -8.03
CA LEU A 76 -0.28 -0.32 -7.99
C LEU A 76 -1.64 0.36 -7.79
N THR A 77 -1.64 1.55 -7.16
CA THR A 77 -2.82 2.41 -7.00
C THR A 77 -2.48 3.83 -7.44
N GLN A 78 -3.35 4.47 -8.20
CA GLN A 78 -3.12 5.85 -8.69
C GLN A 78 -3.49 6.92 -7.70
N ARG A 79 -4.47 6.64 -6.85
CA ARG A 79 -4.95 7.57 -5.84
C ARG A 79 -4.78 6.93 -4.47
N SER A 80 -4.38 7.74 -3.50
CA SER A 80 -4.31 7.29 -2.12
C SER A 80 -5.70 6.95 -1.61
N ASP A 81 -5.86 5.75 -1.05
CA ASP A 81 -7.01 5.33 -0.28
C ASP A 81 -6.74 5.34 1.23
N SER A 82 -5.61 5.96 1.63
CA SER A 82 -5.25 6.08 3.04
C SER A 82 -5.98 7.22 3.72
N GLY A 83 -6.32 7.01 4.98
CA GLY A 83 -7.06 8.00 5.74
C GLY A 83 -7.25 7.64 7.20
N ILE A 84 -8.03 8.47 7.87
CA ILE A 84 -8.37 8.29 9.27
C ILE A 84 -9.75 7.65 9.37
N VAL A 85 -9.81 6.48 10.01
CA VAL A 85 -11.07 5.82 10.35
C VAL A 85 -11.40 6.02 11.82
N SER A 86 -12.68 6.16 12.10
CA SER A 86 -13.26 6.20 13.45
C SER A 86 -14.65 5.55 13.45
N LEU A 87 -15.15 5.15 14.62
CA LEU A 87 -16.54 4.75 14.73
C LEU A 87 -17.45 5.95 14.47
N LYS A 88 -18.61 5.72 13.86
CA LYS A 88 -19.57 6.79 13.51
C LYS A 88 -20.01 7.62 14.71
N GLU A 89 -20.21 6.96 15.85
CA GLU A 89 -20.59 7.59 17.11
C GLU A 89 -19.50 8.50 17.70
N SER A 90 -18.25 8.38 17.29
CA SER A 90 -17.15 9.26 17.74
C SER A 90 -17.33 10.71 17.31
N GLY A 91 -18.11 10.95 16.24
CA GLY A 91 -18.32 12.25 15.64
C GLY A 91 -17.09 12.83 14.90
N ILE A 92 -16.04 12.01 14.68
CA ILE A 92 -14.83 12.43 13.95
C ILE A 92 -15.14 12.35 12.46
N THR A 93 -15.39 13.48 11.81
CA THR A 93 -15.76 13.59 10.39
C THR A 93 -14.85 14.52 9.59
N SER A 94 -13.89 15.18 10.27
CA SER A 94 -12.85 15.99 9.66
C SER A 94 -11.59 15.99 10.51
N PRO A 95 -10.40 16.35 9.97
CA PRO A 95 -9.15 16.28 10.72
C PRO A 95 -9.13 17.06 12.04
N ARG A 96 -9.76 18.24 12.10
CA ARG A 96 -9.83 19.04 13.34
C ARG A 96 -10.58 18.34 14.47
N HIS A 97 -11.49 17.41 14.16
CA HIS A 97 -12.22 16.66 15.19
C HIS A 97 -11.36 15.64 15.93
N LEU A 98 -10.08 15.51 15.56
CA LEU A 98 -9.08 14.74 16.30
C LEU A 98 -8.63 15.45 17.59
N GLU A 99 -8.89 16.76 17.77
CA GLU A 99 -8.57 17.47 19.02
C GLU A 99 -9.21 16.79 20.22
N GLY A 100 -8.41 16.47 21.23
CA GLY A 100 -8.84 15.76 22.44
C GLY A 100 -9.24 14.30 22.23
N LYS A 101 -8.90 13.72 21.06
CA LYS A 101 -9.16 12.31 20.74
C LYS A 101 -7.88 11.51 20.70
N ARG A 102 -8.01 10.22 21.05
CA ARG A 102 -6.90 9.25 21.01
C ARG A 102 -6.72 8.76 19.58
N LEU A 103 -5.55 9.02 19.01
CA LEU A 103 -5.15 8.58 17.67
C LEU A 103 -3.99 7.61 17.77
N THR A 104 -4.15 6.38 17.27
CA THR A 104 -3.04 5.42 17.22
C THR A 104 -2.03 5.78 16.13
N HIS A 105 -0.77 5.45 16.35
CA HIS A 105 0.30 5.59 15.39
C HIS A 105 1.41 4.56 15.61
N TRP A 106 2.03 4.08 14.53
CA TRP A 106 3.17 3.16 14.57
C TRP A 106 4.53 3.87 14.41
N ALA A 107 4.51 5.19 14.65
CA ALA A 107 5.67 6.07 14.79
C ALA A 107 6.59 6.30 13.56
N PRO A 108 6.18 6.23 12.29
CA PRO A 108 7.05 6.75 11.24
C PRO A 108 7.10 8.28 11.36
N ARG A 109 8.28 8.86 11.08
CA ARG A 109 8.49 10.31 11.20
C ARG A 109 7.52 11.14 10.36
N TRP A 110 7.17 10.65 9.18
CA TRP A 110 6.26 11.31 8.25
C TRP A 110 4.80 11.36 8.75
N PHE A 111 4.39 10.41 9.61
CA PHE A 111 3.02 10.36 10.15
C PHE A 111 2.64 11.67 10.84
N HIS A 112 3.49 12.15 11.74
CA HIS A 112 3.24 13.39 12.47
C HIS A 112 3.15 14.60 11.55
N GLY A 113 3.95 14.63 10.49
CA GLY A 113 3.91 15.69 9.48
C GLY A 113 2.59 15.70 8.71
N VAL A 114 2.15 14.54 8.24
CA VAL A 114 0.91 14.42 7.45
C VAL A 114 -0.32 14.72 8.29
N ILE A 115 -0.46 14.08 9.46
CA ILE A 115 -1.64 14.31 10.31
C ILE A 115 -1.63 15.73 10.88
N GLY A 116 -0.47 16.24 11.32
CA GLY A 116 -0.36 17.60 11.83
C GLY A 116 -0.77 18.65 10.79
N GLU A 117 -0.34 18.47 9.55
CA GLU A 117 -0.73 19.35 8.45
C GLU A 117 -2.21 19.21 8.08
N ALA A 118 -2.77 17.99 8.04
CA ALA A 118 -4.18 17.79 7.79
C ALA A 118 -5.07 18.48 8.85
N VAL A 119 -4.71 18.34 10.12
CA VAL A 119 -5.41 19.03 11.23
C VAL A 119 -5.30 20.56 11.09
N ARG A 120 -4.09 21.07 10.77
CA ARG A 120 -3.86 22.51 10.58
C ARG A 120 -4.66 23.09 9.41
N LEU A 121 -4.70 22.38 8.27
CA LEU A 121 -5.45 22.81 7.08
C LEU A 121 -6.96 22.89 7.36
N ASP A 122 -7.48 22.04 8.23
CA ASP A 122 -8.88 22.06 8.67
C ASP A 122 -9.13 23.03 9.84
N GLY A 123 -8.12 23.82 10.23
CA GLY A 123 -8.22 24.85 11.28
C GLY A 123 -8.16 24.32 12.71
N GLY A 124 -7.64 23.11 12.90
CA GLY A 124 -7.43 22.50 14.22
C GLY A 124 -6.00 22.65 14.74
N ASP A 125 -5.81 22.20 15.98
CA ASP A 125 -4.54 22.19 16.71
C ASP A 125 -4.08 20.75 16.97
N TYR A 126 -3.06 20.29 16.21
CA TYR A 126 -2.49 18.96 16.37
C TYR A 126 -1.89 18.69 17.74
N GLY A 127 -1.44 19.75 18.45
CA GLY A 127 -0.92 19.62 19.82
C GLY A 127 -1.94 19.15 20.84
N LYS A 128 -3.23 19.16 20.49
CA LYS A 128 -4.32 18.65 21.33
C LYS A 128 -4.71 17.21 21.02
N VAL A 129 -4.13 16.58 19.99
CA VAL A 129 -4.39 15.18 19.64
C VAL A 129 -3.65 14.28 20.63
N GLU A 130 -4.34 13.33 21.24
CA GLU A 130 -3.74 12.35 22.13
C GLU A 130 -3.15 11.19 21.30
N LEU A 131 -1.83 11.12 21.21
CA LEU A 131 -1.15 10.10 20.42
C LEU A 131 -0.94 8.82 21.23
N VAL A 132 -1.44 7.71 20.71
CA VAL A 132 -1.30 6.37 21.31
C VAL A 132 -0.30 5.56 20.48
N PRO A 133 0.92 5.29 20.97
CA PRO A 133 1.91 4.51 20.23
C PRO A 133 1.50 3.04 20.17
N MET A 134 0.78 2.68 19.12
CA MET A 134 0.27 1.34 18.89
C MET A 134 0.02 1.16 17.39
N ASP A 135 0.41 0.01 16.86
CA ASP A 135 0.05 -0.39 15.51
C ASP A 135 -1.46 -0.67 15.37
N VAL A 136 -1.97 -0.71 14.14
CA VAL A 136 -3.39 -0.97 13.85
C VAL A 136 -3.86 -2.27 14.53
N GLY A 137 -3.08 -3.35 14.43
CA GLY A 137 -3.36 -4.64 15.06
C GLY A 137 -4.78 -5.15 14.75
N ASP A 138 -5.47 -5.63 15.77
CA ASP A 138 -6.90 -5.99 15.69
C ASP A 138 -7.75 -4.72 15.78
N ILE A 139 -8.04 -4.11 14.63
CA ILE A 139 -8.79 -2.86 14.56
C ILE A 139 -10.22 -3.01 15.09
N VAL A 140 -10.83 -4.19 14.95
CA VAL A 140 -12.21 -4.43 15.43
C VAL A 140 -12.28 -4.39 16.95
N ALA A 141 -11.26 -4.86 17.63
CA ALA A 141 -11.16 -4.86 19.08
C ALA A 141 -10.68 -3.51 19.65
N THR A 142 -9.83 -2.79 18.94
CA THR A 142 -9.12 -1.63 19.48
C THR A 142 -9.82 -0.29 19.18
N LEU A 143 -10.47 -0.15 18.04
CA LEU A 143 -11.17 1.08 17.66
C LEU A 143 -12.43 1.29 18.54
N GLY A 144 -12.51 2.46 19.15
CA GLY A 144 -13.59 2.83 20.11
C GLY A 144 -13.29 2.39 21.55
N THR A 145 -12.27 1.57 21.80
CA THR A 145 -11.88 1.13 23.15
C THR A 145 -10.52 1.70 23.55
N VAL A 146 -9.48 1.38 22.84
CA VAL A 146 -8.10 1.86 23.05
C VAL A 146 -7.89 3.22 22.38
N ALA A 147 -8.39 3.39 21.17
CA ALA A 147 -8.28 4.62 20.40
C ALA A 147 -9.63 5.04 19.82
N ASP A 148 -9.81 6.34 19.60
CA ASP A 148 -10.99 6.92 18.99
C ASP A 148 -10.86 6.97 17.45
N ALA A 149 -9.63 6.97 16.96
CA ALA A 149 -9.30 6.97 15.53
C ALA A 149 -7.95 6.28 15.27
N THR A 150 -7.76 5.84 14.03
CA THR A 150 -6.49 5.30 13.54
C THR A 150 -6.30 5.59 12.06
N TRP A 151 -5.04 5.61 11.59
CA TRP A 151 -4.74 5.67 10.15
C TRP A 151 -4.81 4.26 9.55
N VAL A 152 -5.50 4.15 8.41
CA VAL A 152 -5.72 2.88 7.70
C VAL A 152 -5.69 3.08 6.19
N TYR A 153 -5.74 1.96 5.46
CA TYR A 153 -6.06 1.91 4.03
C TYR A 153 -7.50 1.39 3.86
N ALA A 154 -8.32 2.14 3.12
CA ALA A 154 -9.76 1.93 3.06
C ALA A 154 -10.16 0.56 2.52
N ASN A 155 -9.33 -0.02 1.66
CA ASN A 155 -9.61 -1.30 1.04
C ASN A 155 -9.51 -2.50 2.00
N TRP A 156 -8.80 -2.38 3.12
CA TRP A 156 -8.63 -3.49 4.07
C TRP A 156 -9.30 -3.22 5.41
N GLU A 157 -8.78 -2.33 6.22
CA GLU A 157 -9.25 -2.14 7.61
C GLU A 157 -10.70 -1.62 7.67
N ASN A 158 -11.12 -0.75 6.73
CA ASN A 158 -12.52 -0.34 6.67
C ASN A 158 -13.43 -1.53 6.37
N GLU A 159 -12.99 -2.45 5.49
CA GLU A 159 -13.78 -3.65 5.16
C GLU A 159 -13.84 -4.65 6.32
N GLU A 160 -12.79 -4.75 7.13
CA GLU A 160 -12.83 -5.54 8.37
C GLU A 160 -13.87 -4.99 9.36
N LEU A 161 -13.86 -3.67 9.57
CA LEU A 161 -14.84 -3.00 10.45
C LEU A 161 -16.27 -3.18 9.95
N ILE A 162 -16.50 -2.99 8.64
CA ILE A 162 -17.82 -3.17 8.01
C ILE A 162 -18.27 -4.65 8.13
N ALA A 163 -17.35 -5.60 7.89
CA ALA A 163 -17.64 -7.02 8.04
C ALA A 163 -18.00 -7.41 9.48
N ALA A 164 -17.43 -6.70 10.47
CA ALA A 164 -17.77 -6.84 11.87
C ALA A 164 -19.04 -6.07 12.28
N GLY A 165 -19.80 -5.49 11.34
CA GLY A 165 -21.03 -4.75 11.58
C GLY A 165 -20.84 -3.38 12.21
N LYS A 166 -19.64 -2.79 12.10
CA LYS A 166 -19.37 -1.45 12.62
C LYS A 166 -19.80 -0.38 11.62
N GLU A 167 -20.43 0.69 12.11
CA GLU A 167 -20.62 1.91 11.34
C GLU A 167 -19.41 2.84 11.55
N ILE A 168 -18.83 3.32 10.46
CA ILE A 168 -17.59 4.09 10.49
C ILE A 168 -17.74 5.47 9.83
N ASN A 169 -16.91 6.41 10.25
CA ASN A 169 -16.52 7.57 9.47
C ASN A 169 -15.12 7.30 8.90
N PHE A 170 -14.90 7.69 7.65
CA PHE A 170 -13.59 7.63 7.03
C PHE A 170 -13.27 8.99 6.39
N ILE A 171 -12.13 9.55 6.77
CA ILE A 171 -11.59 10.79 6.22
C ILE A 171 -10.46 10.39 5.28
N ASN A 172 -10.72 10.37 3.97
CA ASN A 172 -9.66 10.16 2.99
C ASN A 172 -8.74 11.40 2.99
N LEU A 173 -7.46 11.21 3.26
CA LEU A 173 -6.51 12.32 3.34
C LEU A 173 -6.30 13.00 1.98
N ALA A 174 -6.39 12.28 0.87
CA ALA A 174 -6.32 12.86 -0.47
C ALA A 174 -7.50 13.81 -0.79
N ASP A 175 -8.62 13.71 -0.07
CA ASP A 175 -9.73 14.66 -0.18
C ASP A 175 -9.53 15.91 0.69
N VAL A 176 -8.64 15.85 1.69
CA VAL A 176 -8.30 17.01 2.53
C VAL A 176 -7.38 17.95 1.76
N ASP A 177 -6.32 17.42 1.16
CA ASP A 177 -5.39 18.20 0.32
C ASP A 177 -4.69 17.27 -0.69
N PRO A 178 -4.50 17.72 -1.96
CA PRO A 178 -3.75 16.96 -2.97
C PRO A 178 -2.32 16.57 -2.56
N LEU A 179 -1.71 17.27 -1.60
CA LEU A 179 -0.40 16.92 -1.04
C LEU A 179 -0.38 15.51 -0.42
N PHE A 180 -1.54 15.02 0.03
CA PHE A 180 -1.67 13.70 0.68
C PHE A 180 -2.09 12.60 -0.30
N ASP A 181 -2.24 12.92 -1.58
CA ASP A 181 -2.56 11.93 -2.63
C ASP A 181 -1.27 11.27 -3.14
N PHE A 182 -0.69 10.40 -2.31
CA PHE A 182 0.49 9.62 -2.64
C PHE A 182 0.14 8.18 -3.00
N CYS A 183 0.89 7.59 -3.92
CA CYS A 183 0.69 6.20 -4.33
C CYS A 183 0.91 5.23 -3.17
N ALA A 184 -0.05 4.35 -2.94
CA ALA A 184 0.05 3.33 -1.89
C ALA A 184 -0.84 2.10 -2.22
N PRO A 185 -0.24 0.93 -2.56
CA PRO A 185 1.20 0.70 -2.65
C PRO A 185 1.83 1.12 -3.98
N ALA A 186 3.13 1.32 -3.92
CA ALA A 186 4.02 1.43 -5.07
C ALA A 186 5.11 0.35 -4.99
N VAL A 187 5.82 0.11 -6.09
CA VAL A 187 6.97 -0.80 -6.16
C VAL A 187 8.23 0.02 -6.34
N ALA A 188 9.20 -0.16 -5.47
CA ALA A 188 10.54 0.38 -5.63
C ALA A 188 11.57 -0.74 -5.83
N ALA A 189 12.59 -0.48 -6.63
CA ALA A 189 13.73 -1.35 -6.85
C ALA A 189 14.98 -0.71 -6.25
N THR A 190 15.89 -1.53 -5.72
CA THR A 190 17.20 -1.06 -5.28
C THR A 190 18.06 -0.62 -6.46
N HIS A 191 18.90 0.40 -6.27
CA HIS A 191 19.85 0.80 -7.31
C HIS A 191 20.78 -0.34 -7.71
N GLN A 192 21.08 -1.26 -6.80
CA GLN A 192 21.89 -2.43 -7.10
C GLN A 192 21.22 -3.32 -8.14
N VAL A 193 19.96 -3.76 -7.93
CA VAL A 193 19.28 -4.65 -8.88
C VAL A 193 19.07 -3.97 -10.23
N LEU A 194 18.81 -2.65 -10.23
CA LEU A 194 18.66 -1.87 -11.47
C LEU A 194 19.94 -1.83 -12.29
N ARG A 195 21.12 -1.71 -11.66
CA ARG A 195 22.41 -1.68 -12.35
C ARG A 195 22.84 -3.08 -12.81
N ASP A 196 22.72 -4.07 -11.92
CA ASP A 196 23.37 -5.36 -12.11
C ASP A 196 22.48 -6.35 -12.89
N ARG A 197 21.16 -6.18 -12.79
CA ARG A 197 20.15 -7.15 -13.27
C ARG A 197 18.99 -6.51 -14.07
N PRO A 198 19.23 -5.54 -14.97
CA PRO A 198 18.16 -4.77 -15.63
C PRO A 198 17.23 -5.62 -16.51
N ALA A 199 17.70 -6.75 -17.04
CA ALA A 199 16.86 -7.68 -17.81
C ALA A 199 15.85 -8.40 -16.90
N GLU A 200 16.29 -8.82 -15.71
CA GLU A 200 15.43 -9.49 -14.74
C GLU A 200 14.41 -8.52 -14.14
N VAL A 201 14.79 -7.26 -13.92
CA VAL A 201 13.86 -6.20 -13.49
C VAL A 201 12.71 -6.05 -14.50
N ARG A 202 13.03 -5.97 -15.81
CA ARG A 202 11.99 -5.87 -16.85
C ARG A 202 11.12 -7.12 -16.91
N ALA A 203 11.71 -8.29 -16.79
CA ALA A 203 10.98 -9.56 -16.78
C ALA A 203 10.04 -9.65 -15.57
N PHE A 204 10.50 -9.21 -14.38
CA PHE A 204 9.71 -9.15 -13.16
C PHE A 204 8.52 -8.23 -13.33
N LEU A 205 8.73 -6.99 -13.77
CA LEU A 205 7.66 -6.01 -13.96
C LEU A 205 6.62 -6.47 -14.99
N ALA A 206 7.05 -7.11 -16.08
CA ALA A 206 6.14 -7.66 -17.08
C ALA A 206 5.30 -8.83 -16.54
N ALA A 207 5.89 -9.71 -15.74
CA ALA A 207 5.15 -10.81 -15.09
C ALA A 207 4.18 -10.28 -14.02
N LEU A 208 4.61 -9.29 -13.24
CA LEU A 208 3.78 -8.60 -12.25
C LEU A 208 2.56 -7.93 -12.90
N ASP A 209 2.78 -7.18 -13.99
CA ASP A 209 1.71 -6.54 -14.77
C ASP A 209 0.66 -7.55 -15.25
N ARG A 210 1.07 -8.71 -15.74
CA ARG A 210 0.14 -9.78 -16.14
C ARG A 210 -0.77 -10.22 -14.99
N GLY A 211 -0.22 -10.36 -13.78
CA GLY A 211 -1.00 -10.72 -12.59
C GLY A 211 -2.02 -9.66 -12.21
N TYR A 212 -1.64 -8.38 -12.23
CA TYR A 212 -2.56 -7.28 -11.96
C TYR A 212 -3.60 -7.11 -13.07
N GLN A 213 -3.26 -7.30 -14.34
CA GLN A 213 -4.24 -7.30 -15.43
C GLN A 213 -5.25 -8.44 -15.32
N GLU A 214 -4.84 -9.62 -14.84
CA GLU A 214 -5.77 -10.73 -14.58
C GLU A 214 -6.71 -10.36 -13.43
N ALA A 215 -6.18 -9.84 -12.32
CA ALA A 215 -6.97 -9.39 -11.18
C ALA A 215 -7.99 -8.31 -11.58
N ALA A 216 -7.61 -7.37 -12.43
CA ALA A 216 -8.50 -6.31 -12.90
C ALA A 216 -9.62 -6.80 -13.83
N ARG A 217 -9.41 -7.91 -14.55
CA ARG A 217 -10.45 -8.49 -15.43
C ARG A 217 -11.48 -9.31 -14.65
N ASP A 218 -11.06 -9.99 -13.62
CA ASP A 218 -11.91 -10.83 -12.77
C ASP A 218 -11.48 -10.68 -11.29
N PRO A 219 -11.86 -9.57 -10.64
CA PRO A 219 -11.46 -9.29 -9.26
C PRO A 219 -11.86 -10.38 -8.27
N GLU A 220 -13.10 -10.87 -8.38
CA GLU A 220 -13.62 -11.91 -7.50
C GLU A 220 -12.87 -13.24 -7.70
N GLY A 221 -12.77 -13.72 -8.93
CA GLY A 221 -12.04 -14.94 -9.23
C GLY A 221 -10.56 -14.86 -8.87
N ALA A 222 -9.96 -13.68 -9.06
CA ALA A 222 -8.57 -13.43 -8.72
C ALA A 222 -8.30 -13.56 -7.21
N VAL A 223 -9.04 -12.83 -6.39
CA VAL A 223 -8.81 -12.86 -4.94
C VAL A 223 -9.14 -14.23 -4.35
N LEU A 224 -10.19 -14.89 -4.81
CA LEU A 224 -10.52 -16.24 -4.38
C LEU A 224 -9.45 -17.27 -4.81
N ALA A 225 -8.81 -17.06 -5.97
CA ALA A 225 -7.72 -17.90 -6.40
C ALA A 225 -6.51 -17.85 -5.46
N VAL A 226 -6.23 -16.71 -4.83
CA VAL A 226 -5.06 -16.51 -3.96
C VAL A 226 -5.39 -16.44 -2.47
N LYS A 227 -6.63 -16.70 -2.07
CA LYS A 227 -7.10 -16.55 -0.68
C LYS A 227 -6.25 -17.26 0.37
N ASP A 228 -5.63 -18.40 0.00
CA ASP A 228 -4.79 -19.17 0.92
C ASP A 228 -3.48 -18.42 1.31
N GLY A 229 -3.08 -17.42 0.52
CA GLY A 229 -1.95 -16.52 0.80
C GLY A 229 -2.36 -15.21 1.50
N LEU A 230 -3.63 -15.08 1.87
CA LEU A 230 -4.19 -13.89 2.53
C LEU A 230 -4.63 -14.24 3.96
N PRO A 231 -4.80 -13.24 4.86
CA PRO A 231 -5.33 -13.47 6.19
C PRO A 231 -6.68 -14.19 6.17
N ALA A 232 -6.93 -14.98 7.21
CA ALA A 232 -8.16 -15.78 7.36
C ALA A 232 -9.37 -14.90 7.69
N VAL A 233 -9.97 -14.30 6.68
CA VAL A 233 -11.21 -13.51 6.75
C VAL A 233 -12.28 -14.13 5.86
N SER A 234 -13.52 -13.64 5.92
CA SER A 234 -14.59 -14.15 5.07
C SER A 234 -14.35 -13.88 3.57
N GLU A 235 -14.72 -14.81 2.70
CA GLU A 235 -14.64 -14.59 1.24
C GLU A 235 -15.41 -13.32 0.81
N ALA A 236 -16.55 -13.05 1.43
CA ALA A 236 -17.32 -11.84 1.15
C ALA A 236 -16.55 -10.55 1.48
N MET A 237 -15.73 -10.56 2.54
CA MET A 237 -14.84 -9.44 2.87
C MET A 237 -13.72 -9.32 1.84
N LEU A 238 -13.06 -10.42 1.46
CA LEU A 238 -12.01 -10.43 0.43
C LEU A 238 -12.51 -9.87 -0.90
N VAL A 239 -13.69 -10.31 -1.35
CA VAL A 239 -14.29 -9.84 -2.61
C VAL A 239 -14.60 -8.35 -2.56
N ARG A 240 -15.17 -7.84 -1.47
CA ARG A 240 -15.43 -6.40 -1.32
C ARG A 240 -14.15 -5.58 -1.27
N SER A 241 -13.16 -6.06 -0.53
CA SER A 241 -11.86 -5.42 -0.41
C SER A 241 -11.16 -5.36 -1.78
N GLN A 242 -11.16 -6.48 -2.52
CA GLN A 242 -10.58 -6.55 -3.86
C GLN A 242 -11.27 -5.60 -4.84
N GLY A 243 -12.61 -5.53 -4.82
CA GLY A 243 -13.36 -4.63 -5.69
C GLY A 243 -13.02 -3.14 -5.48
N LYS A 244 -12.57 -2.74 -4.30
CA LYS A 244 -12.06 -1.39 -4.03
C LYS A 244 -10.64 -1.19 -4.56
N SER A 245 -9.79 -2.19 -4.47
CA SER A 245 -8.41 -2.12 -4.95
C SER A 245 -8.34 -2.03 -6.48
N ASP A 246 -9.19 -2.77 -7.19
CA ASP A 246 -9.09 -2.90 -8.65
C ASP A 246 -9.58 -1.70 -9.44
N THR A 247 -10.51 -0.93 -8.92
CA THR A 247 -10.98 0.30 -9.61
C THR A 247 -9.85 1.31 -9.80
N SER A 248 -8.79 1.25 -9.02
CA SER A 248 -7.62 2.10 -9.15
C SER A 248 -6.57 1.55 -10.11
N ILE A 249 -6.29 0.25 -10.09
CA ILE A 249 -5.22 -0.40 -10.89
C ILE A 249 -5.52 -0.40 -12.38
N SER A 250 -6.76 -0.70 -12.79
CA SER A 250 -7.13 -0.79 -14.21
C SER A 250 -7.04 0.54 -14.96
N THR A 251 -7.14 1.65 -14.25
CA THR A 251 -7.07 3.00 -14.83
C THR A 251 -5.62 3.48 -14.96
N ALA A 252 -4.75 3.09 -14.01
CA ALA A 252 -3.37 3.53 -13.92
C ALA A 252 -2.49 3.10 -15.08
N LEU A 253 -2.51 1.81 -15.38
CA LEU A 253 -1.67 1.23 -16.44
C LEU A 253 -2.11 1.67 -17.85
N ARG A 254 -3.32 2.24 -17.98
CA ARG A 254 -3.89 2.65 -19.28
C ARG A 254 -3.89 4.15 -19.54
N GLN A 255 -3.93 5.00 -18.51
CA GLN A 255 -4.08 6.46 -18.71
C GLN A 255 -2.75 7.20 -18.81
N ASP A 256 -1.71 6.79 -18.10
CA ASP A 256 -0.42 7.48 -18.13
C ASP A 256 0.61 6.85 -19.08
N GLY A 257 0.20 5.84 -19.86
CA GLY A 257 0.90 5.45 -21.08
C GLY A 257 2.38 5.11 -20.96
N TYR A 258 2.90 4.76 -19.77
CA TYR A 258 4.24 4.21 -19.68
C TYR A 258 4.25 2.80 -20.28
N SER A 259 4.44 2.74 -21.60
CA SER A 259 4.73 1.50 -22.30
C SER A 259 6.02 0.89 -21.75
N SER A 260 6.18 -0.42 -21.90
CA SER A 260 7.46 -1.11 -21.58
C SER A 260 8.67 -0.43 -22.23
N ALA A 261 8.47 0.32 -23.32
CA ALA A 261 9.48 1.12 -23.99
C ALA A 261 9.88 2.39 -23.21
N GLU A 262 8.93 3.04 -22.52
CA GLU A 262 9.19 4.26 -21.73
C GLU A 262 9.85 3.94 -20.40
N ILE A 263 9.48 2.83 -19.74
CA ILE A 263 10.22 2.30 -18.59
C ILE A 263 11.67 1.97 -19.01
N ALA A 264 11.87 1.38 -20.17
CA ALA A 264 13.21 1.14 -20.72
C ALA A 264 13.98 2.46 -21.00
N GLN A 265 13.29 3.52 -21.38
CA GLN A 265 13.88 4.84 -21.63
C GLN A 265 14.26 5.56 -20.33
N ILE A 266 13.44 5.46 -19.29
CA ILE A 266 13.75 5.95 -17.93
C ILE A 266 14.98 5.23 -17.38
N LEU A 267 15.03 3.89 -17.49
CA LEU A 267 16.19 3.09 -17.10
C LEU A 267 17.46 3.39 -17.94
N GLN A 268 17.31 3.86 -19.17
CA GLN A 268 18.42 4.25 -20.03
C GLN A 268 18.95 5.66 -19.71
N GLN A 269 18.09 6.57 -19.25
CA GLN A 269 18.49 7.92 -18.81
C GLN A 269 19.25 7.89 -17.47
N MET A 270 19.00 6.90 -16.61
CA MET A 270 19.75 6.67 -15.36
C MET A 270 21.19 6.14 -15.58
N ARG A 271 21.60 5.85 -16.83
CA ARG A 271 22.97 5.42 -17.19
C ARG A 271 23.92 6.58 -17.53
N ARG A 272 23.47 7.80 -17.40
CA ARG A 272 24.28 9.03 -17.58
C ARG A 272 24.47 9.77 -16.27
#